data_b696534f388ffdd8ccb68570e1ce0054
#
_entry.id   b696534f388ffdd8ccb68570e1ce0054
#
_cell.length_a   1.000
_cell.length_b   1.000
_cell.length_c   1.000
_cell.angle_alpha   90.00
_cell.angle_beta   90.00
_cell.angle_gamma   90.00
#
_symmetry.space_group_name_H-M   'P 1'
#
loop_
_entity.id
_entity.type
_entity.pdbx_description
1 polymer ?
#
loop_
_entity_poly.entity_id
_entity_poly.type
_entity_poly.pdbx_seq_one_letter_code
_entity_poly.pdbx_strand_id
1 'polypeptide(L)'
;MEIEDYLALFPGASRGKPRFMALAEAVLRQVIELQAVVASMQGAFSFASAEGKQLDLLAESAGLSREDTAAGVNCTDAQFRQYLLAKLALWGWDGTNEGVPAVLEAGLPGNTEKDNGNGTVTVSPGTGLPAEVGKMAPVPAGIRSI
;
A
#
# COMPACT_ATOMS: atom_id res chain seq x y z
N MET A 1 -23.64 -5.81 -12.23
CA MET A 1 -24.68 -6.66 -12.87
C MET A 1 -25.23 -7.52 -11.75
N GLU A 2 -26.52 -7.39 -11.48
CA GLU A 2 -27.16 -8.10 -10.38
C GLU A 2 -27.55 -9.52 -10.83
N ILE A 3 -27.84 -10.42 -9.90
CA ILE A 3 -28.15 -11.82 -10.20
C ILE A 3 -29.39 -11.96 -11.08
N GLU A 4 -30.34 -11.06 -10.94
CA GLU A 4 -31.57 -10.98 -11.72
C GLU A 4 -31.28 -10.75 -13.21
N ASP A 5 -30.26 -9.98 -13.53
CA ASP A 5 -29.84 -9.70 -14.91
C ASP A 5 -29.38 -10.99 -15.60
N TYR A 6 -28.62 -11.82 -14.87
CA TYR A 6 -28.16 -13.12 -15.38
C TYR A 6 -29.30 -14.13 -15.51
N LEU A 7 -30.22 -14.17 -14.54
CA LEU A 7 -31.37 -15.04 -14.57
C LEU A 7 -32.34 -14.69 -15.73
N ALA A 8 -32.42 -13.41 -16.08
CA ALA A 8 -33.23 -12.95 -17.22
C ALA A 8 -32.70 -13.41 -18.59
N LEU A 9 -31.41 -13.81 -18.69
CA LEU A 9 -30.82 -14.32 -19.94
C LEU A 9 -31.25 -15.75 -20.26
N PHE A 10 -31.81 -16.49 -19.30
CA PHE A 10 -32.29 -17.86 -19.57
C PHE A 10 -33.51 -17.83 -20.48
N PRO A 11 -33.64 -18.81 -21.41
CA PRO A 11 -34.81 -18.95 -22.27
C PRO A 11 -36.11 -19.10 -21.48
N GLY A 12 -37.20 -18.57 -21.99
CA GLY A 12 -38.52 -18.63 -21.34
C GLY A 12 -38.97 -20.04 -20.93
N ALA A 13 -38.64 -21.06 -21.76
CA ALA A 13 -38.91 -22.47 -21.46
C ALA A 13 -38.16 -22.98 -20.19
N SER A 14 -37.03 -22.41 -19.86
CA SER A 14 -36.25 -22.76 -18.65
C SER A 14 -36.70 -21.96 -17.44
N ARG A 15 -37.11 -20.72 -17.63
CA ARG A 15 -37.57 -19.82 -16.54
C ARG A 15 -38.84 -20.34 -15.86
N GLY A 16 -39.68 -21.10 -16.56
CA GLY A 16 -40.87 -21.74 -15.97
C GLY A 16 -40.57 -22.98 -15.11
N LYS A 17 -39.28 -23.35 -14.92
CA LYS A 17 -38.89 -24.55 -14.14
C LYS A 17 -38.26 -24.16 -12.84
N PRO A 18 -39.00 -24.11 -11.69
CA PRO A 18 -38.50 -23.52 -10.45
C PRO A 18 -37.26 -24.24 -9.88
N ARG A 19 -37.16 -25.57 -9.99
CA ARG A 19 -35.97 -26.30 -9.53
C ARG A 19 -34.74 -26.00 -10.36
N PHE A 20 -34.88 -25.82 -11.65
CA PHE A 20 -33.78 -25.44 -12.53
C PHE A 20 -33.31 -24.00 -12.21
N MET A 21 -34.25 -23.08 -12.07
CA MET A 21 -33.91 -21.69 -11.73
C MET A 21 -33.24 -21.56 -10.36
N ALA A 22 -33.68 -22.32 -9.35
CA ALA A 22 -33.01 -22.35 -8.05
C ALA A 22 -31.57 -22.88 -8.12
N LEU A 23 -31.33 -23.92 -8.96
CA LEU A 23 -29.97 -24.42 -9.18
C LEU A 23 -29.10 -23.37 -9.91
N ALA A 24 -29.64 -22.75 -10.95
CA ALA A 24 -28.97 -21.71 -11.72
C ALA A 24 -28.62 -20.53 -10.82
N GLU A 25 -29.54 -20.08 -9.97
CA GLU A 25 -29.31 -19.03 -9.00
C GLU A 25 -28.20 -19.38 -8.02
N ALA A 26 -28.19 -20.58 -7.46
CA ALA A 26 -27.16 -21.03 -6.53
C ALA A 26 -25.75 -21.02 -7.16
N VAL A 27 -25.64 -21.45 -8.42
CA VAL A 27 -24.37 -21.41 -9.15
C VAL A 27 -23.96 -19.97 -9.47
N LEU A 28 -24.88 -19.14 -9.94
CA LEU A 28 -24.61 -17.75 -10.28
C LEU A 28 -24.18 -16.92 -9.07
N ARG A 29 -24.73 -17.17 -7.88
CA ARG A 29 -24.28 -16.53 -6.64
C ARG A 29 -22.79 -16.75 -6.38
N GLN A 30 -22.33 -18.00 -6.53
CA GLN A 30 -20.90 -18.31 -6.35
C GLN A 30 -20.03 -17.63 -7.41
N VAL A 31 -20.50 -17.53 -8.65
CA VAL A 31 -19.77 -16.81 -9.72
C VAL A 31 -19.67 -15.33 -9.41
N ILE A 32 -20.73 -14.71 -8.92
CA ILE A 32 -20.74 -13.28 -8.53
C ILE A 32 -19.81 -13.02 -7.34
N GLU A 33 -19.82 -13.91 -6.35
CA GLU A 33 -18.88 -13.84 -5.21
C GLU A 33 -17.43 -13.95 -5.68
N LEU A 34 -17.13 -14.86 -6.62
CA LEU A 34 -15.81 -14.97 -7.23
C LEU A 34 -15.41 -13.70 -7.99
N GLN A 35 -16.33 -13.09 -8.73
CA GLN A 35 -16.07 -11.82 -9.42
C GLN A 35 -15.71 -10.70 -8.43
N ALA A 36 -16.38 -10.64 -7.29
CA ALA A 36 -16.07 -9.67 -6.23
C ALA A 36 -14.65 -9.89 -5.67
N VAL A 37 -14.26 -11.16 -5.46
CA VAL A 37 -12.89 -11.50 -5.01
C VAL A 37 -11.87 -11.08 -6.06
N VAL A 38 -12.08 -11.39 -7.33
CA VAL A 38 -11.17 -11.00 -8.42
C VAL A 38 -11.05 -9.48 -8.52
N ALA A 39 -12.16 -8.75 -8.40
CA ALA A 39 -12.15 -7.29 -8.39
C ALA A 39 -11.36 -6.71 -7.20
N SER A 40 -11.40 -7.35 -6.04
CA SER A 40 -10.65 -6.93 -4.85
C SER A 40 -9.14 -7.17 -4.97
N MET A 41 -8.70 -8.11 -5.82
CA MET A 41 -7.28 -8.47 -5.95
C MET A 41 -6.41 -7.29 -6.40
N GLN A 42 -6.93 -6.43 -7.27
CA GLN A 42 -6.19 -5.25 -7.73
C GLN A 42 -5.83 -4.31 -6.56
N GLY A 43 -6.76 -4.09 -5.63
CA GLY A 43 -6.51 -3.30 -4.42
C GLY A 43 -5.62 -4.04 -3.41
N ALA A 44 -5.77 -5.35 -3.30
CA ALA A 44 -5.02 -6.18 -2.36
C ALA A 44 -3.50 -6.17 -2.61
N PHE A 45 -3.07 -5.96 -3.85
CA PHE A 45 -1.66 -5.87 -4.23
C PHE A 45 -1.19 -4.43 -4.51
N SER A 46 -1.92 -3.42 -4.06
CA SER A 46 -1.49 -2.02 -4.12
C SER A 46 -0.76 -1.64 -2.84
N PHE A 47 0.37 -0.93 -2.94
CA PHE A 47 1.08 -0.38 -1.78
C PHE A 47 0.20 0.52 -0.90
N ALA A 48 -0.80 1.17 -1.49
CA ALA A 48 -1.70 2.06 -0.78
C ALA A 48 -2.75 1.33 0.07
N SER A 49 -3.20 0.14 -0.36
CA SER A 49 -4.36 -0.54 0.22
C SER A 49 -4.11 -1.99 0.68
N ALA A 50 -2.94 -2.57 0.39
CA ALA A 50 -2.59 -3.91 0.87
C ALA A 50 -2.58 -3.98 2.40
N GLU A 51 -3.04 -5.08 2.98
CA GLU A 51 -3.13 -5.28 4.42
C GLU A 51 -2.52 -6.63 4.83
N GLY A 52 -2.06 -6.71 6.07
CA GLY A 52 -1.55 -7.93 6.68
C GLY A 52 -0.45 -8.58 5.85
N LYS A 53 -0.60 -9.86 5.56
CA LYS A 53 0.40 -10.66 4.84
C LYS A 53 0.66 -10.19 3.41
N GLN A 54 -0.32 -9.57 2.76
CA GLN A 54 -0.15 -9.01 1.41
C GLN A 54 0.80 -7.81 1.43
N LEU A 55 0.67 -6.94 2.43
CA LEU A 55 1.57 -5.82 2.64
C LEU A 55 2.99 -6.31 2.97
N ASP A 56 3.11 -7.39 3.77
CA ASP A 56 4.41 -8.01 4.08
C ASP A 56 5.11 -8.51 2.83
N LEU A 57 4.39 -9.21 1.94
CA LEU A 57 4.95 -9.72 0.68
C LEU A 57 5.42 -8.58 -0.26
N LEU A 58 4.63 -7.49 -0.33
CA LEU A 58 5.03 -6.33 -1.11
C LEU A 58 6.28 -5.66 -0.53
N ALA A 59 6.35 -5.52 0.79
CA ALA A 59 7.49 -4.95 1.48
C ALA A 59 8.74 -5.83 1.36
N GLU A 60 8.59 -7.15 1.41
CA GLU A 60 9.68 -8.12 1.21
C GLU A 60 10.29 -7.99 -0.19
N SER A 61 9.46 -7.75 -1.23
CA SER A 61 9.95 -7.46 -2.58
C SER A 61 10.80 -6.17 -2.65
N ALA A 62 10.54 -5.22 -1.75
CA ALA A 62 11.31 -4.01 -1.55
C ALA A 62 12.48 -4.19 -0.54
N GLY A 63 12.75 -5.39 -0.09
CA GLY A 63 13.80 -5.68 0.89
C GLY A 63 13.53 -5.04 2.26
N LEU A 64 12.28 -5.00 2.70
CA LEU A 64 11.85 -4.48 4.00
C LEU A 64 10.99 -5.51 4.71
N SER A 65 11.31 -5.79 5.97
CA SER A 65 10.54 -6.64 6.86
C SER A 65 10.01 -5.83 8.05
N ARG A 66 8.94 -6.31 8.71
CA ARG A 66 8.45 -5.65 9.94
C ARG A 66 9.50 -5.67 11.03
N GLU A 67 10.31 -6.71 11.09
CA GLU A 67 11.39 -6.89 12.08
C GLU A 67 12.48 -5.81 11.94
N ASP A 68 12.65 -5.25 10.74
CA ASP A 68 13.60 -4.18 10.48
C ASP A 68 13.10 -2.81 10.98
N THR A 69 11.84 -2.70 11.38
CA THR A 69 11.26 -1.46 11.90
C THR A 69 11.46 -1.34 13.41
N ALA A 70 11.47 -0.12 13.94
CA ALA A 70 11.64 0.12 15.37
C ALA A 70 10.54 -0.53 16.25
N ALA A 71 9.34 -0.73 15.70
CA ALA A 71 8.24 -1.41 16.37
C ALA A 71 8.32 -2.95 16.25
N GLY A 72 9.24 -3.47 15.44
CA GLY A 72 9.42 -4.90 15.19
C GLY A 72 8.13 -5.55 14.70
N VAL A 73 7.89 -6.78 15.13
CA VAL A 73 6.69 -7.56 14.78
C VAL A 73 5.36 -6.92 15.21
N ASN A 74 5.39 -5.98 16.15
CA ASN A 74 4.21 -5.23 16.60
C ASN A 74 3.88 -4.00 15.73
N CYS A 75 4.63 -3.78 14.65
CA CYS A 75 4.39 -2.70 13.71
C CYS A 75 3.01 -2.86 13.06
N THR A 76 2.14 -1.85 13.20
CA THR A 76 0.82 -1.85 12.56
C THR A 76 0.96 -1.68 11.05
N ASP A 77 -0.05 -2.12 10.28
CA ASP A 77 -0.04 -1.98 8.82
C ASP A 77 0.11 -0.51 8.37
N ALA A 78 -0.51 0.41 9.09
CA ALA A 78 -0.41 1.83 8.79
C ALA A 78 1.03 2.36 8.99
N GLN A 79 1.69 1.99 10.08
CA GLN A 79 3.09 2.34 10.34
C GLN A 79 4.02 1.67 9.33
N PHE A 80 3.81 0.38 9.08
CA PHE A 80 4.66 -0.38 8.16
C PHE A 80 4.57 0.15 6.72
N ARG A 81 3.38 0.56 6.29
CA ARG A 81 3.18 1.23 4.99
C ARG A 81 3.99 2.53 4.88
N GLN A 82 4.09 3.31 5.96
CA GLN A 82 4.92 4.53 5.97
C GLN A 82 6.40 4.21 5.76
N TYR A 83 6.94 3.18 6.44
CA TYR A 83 8.31 2.71 6.19
C TYR A 83 8.53 2.28 4.75
N LEU A 84 7.55 1.53 4.18
CA LEU A 84 7.63 1.05 2.81
C LEU A 84 7.61 2.20 1.80
N LEU A 85 6.71 3.16 1.96
CA LEU A 85 6.62 4.32 1.07
C LEU A 85 7.87 5.20 1.16
N ALA A 86 8.41 5.41 2.37
CA ALA A 86 9.67 6.12 2.56
C ALA A 86 10.83 5.43 1.83
N LYS A 87 10.94 4.10 1.95
CA LYS A 87 11.98 3.33 1.27
C LYS A 87 11.84 3.37 -0.25
N LEU A 88 10.62 3.26 -0.77
CA LEU A 88 10.37 3.36 -2.22
C LEU A 88 10.69 4.74 -2.78
N ALA A 89 10.37 5.81 -2.03
CA ALA A 89 10.71 7.17 -2.43
C ALA A 89 12.23 7.38 -2.49
N LEU A 90 12.97 6.81 -1.52
CA LEU A 90 14.44 6.86 -1.52
C LEU A 90 15.07 6.13 -2.72
N TRP A 91 14.45 5.06 -3.22
CA TRP A 91 14.97 4.35 -4.41
C TRP A 91 14.92 5.18 -5.69
N GLY A 92 13.96 6.10 -5.80
CA GLY A 92 13.82 7.02 -6.91
C GLY A 92 14.69 8.28 -6.83
N TRP A 93 15.42 8.46 -5.71
CA TRP A 93 16.21 9.65 -5.49
C TRP A 93 17.58 9.59 -6.20
N ASP A 94 17.92 10.66 -6.87
CA ASP A 94 19.17 10.80 -7.64
C ASP A 94 20.39 11.24 -6.81
N GLY A 95 20.21 11.45 -5.50
CA GLY A 95 21.27 11.87 -4.57
C GLY A 95 21.54 13.38 -4.57
N THR A 96 20.71 14.17 -5.24
CA THR A 96 20.89 15.64 -5.29
C THR A 96 20.10 16.36 -4.19
N ASN A 97 20.59 17.53 -3.75
CA ASN A 97 19.85 18.38 -2.81
C ASN A 97 18.53 18.87 -3.40
N GLU A 98 18.46 19.07 -4.71
CA GLU A 98 17.25 19.54 -5.40
C GLU A 98 16.14 18.49 -5.37
N GLY A 99 16.51 17.21 -5.34
CA GLY A 99 15.56 16.08 -5.27
C GLY A 99 14.98 15.83 -3.88
N VAL A 100 15.63 16.31 -2.81
CA VAL A 100 15.22 16.02 -1.41
C VAL A 100 13.78 16.43 -1.10
N PRO A 101 13.31 17.66 -1.43
CA PRO A 101 11.92 18.03 -1.13
C PRO A 101 10.88 17.11 -1.75
N ALA A 102 11.12 16.65 -2.98
CA ALA A 102 10.21 15.74 -3.69
C ALA A 102 10.17 14.36 -3.02
N VAL A 103 11.31 13.85 -2.58
CA VAL A 103 11.40 12.56 -1.87
C VAL A 103 10.73 12.64 -0.49
N LEU A 104 10.92 13.75 0.23
CA LEU A 104 10.26 13.97 1.52
C LEU A 104 8.74 14.04 1.37
N GLU A 105 8.24 14.77 0.38
CA GLU A 105 6.81 14.87 0.13
C GLU A 105 6.19 13.51 -0.25
N ALA A 106 6.88 12.73 -1.09
CA ALA A 106 6.38 11.44 -1.57
C ALA A 106 6.44 10.33 -0.51
N GLY A 107 7.54 10.24 0.25
CA GLY A 107 7.80 9.13 1.17
C GLY A 107 7.61 9.46 2.65
N LEU A 108 7.83 10.69 3.03
CA LEU A 108 7.85 11.16 4.41
C LEU A 108 7.06 12.47 4.55
N PRO A 109 5.77 12.48 4.21
CA PRO A 109 4.98 13.70 4.20
C PRO A 109 4.98 14.38 5.57
N GLY A 110 5.23 15.69 5.57
CA GLY A 110 5.33 16.51 6.80
C GLY A 110 6.70 16.50 7.46
N ASN A 111 7.66 15.70 6.98
CA ASN A 111 9.05 15.86 7.40
C ASN A 111 9.62 17.17 6.85
N THR A 112 10.45 17.81 7.63
CA THR A 112 11.20 18.99 7.21
C THR A 112 12.69 18.76 7.38
N GLU A 113 13.47 19.25 6.42
CA GLU A 113 14.92 19.23 6.45
C GLU A 113 15.44 20.66 6.48
N LYS A 114 16.42 20.92 7.35
CA LYS A 114 17.09 22.20 7.46
C LYS A 114 18.60 21.99 7.30
N ASP A 115 19.17 22.58 6.28
CA ASP A 115 20.62 22.66 6.14
C ASP A 115 21.20 23.65 7.18
N ASN A 116 22.16 23.18 7.96
CA ASN A 116 22.85 23.99 9.00
C ASN A 116 24.07 24.72 8.43
N GLY A 117 24.43 24.53 7.17
CA GLY A 117 25.58 25.19 6.52
C GLY A 117 26.97 24.73 6.99
N ASN A 118 27.03 23.68 7.82
CA ASN A 118 28.28 23.14 8.37
C ASN A 118 28.54 21.68 7.98
N GLY A 119 27.91 21.22 6.90
CA GLY A 119 27.94 19.82 6.46
C GLY A 119 27.01 18.90 7.26
N THR A 120 26.05 19.48 7.99
CA THR A 120 25.00 18.71 8.67
C THR A 120 23.62 19.23 8.30
N VAL A 121 22.64 18.33 8.33
CA VAL A 121 21.22 18.67 8.19
C VAL A 121 20.46 18.22 9.42
N THR A 122 19.50 19.03 9.84
CA THR A 122 18.54 18.65 10.89
C THR A 122 17.28 18.16 10.22
N VAL A 123 16.89 16.92 10.52
CA VAL A 123 15.63 16.33 10.05
C VAL A 123 14.61 16.36 11.18
N SER A 124 13.49 17.04 10.95
CA SER A 124 12.38 17.09 11.89
C SER A 124 11.25 16.19 11.37
N PRO A 125 10.86 15.14 12.13
CA PRO A 125 9.80 14.24 11.70
C PRO A 125 8.46 14.95 11.64
N GLY A 126 7.64 14.60 10.63
CA GLY A 126 6.28 15.08 10.49
C GLY A 126 5.36 14.57 11.60
N THR A 127 4.25 15.25 11.80
CA THR A 127 3.26 14.86 12.80
C THR A 127 2.66 13.49 12.46
N GLY A 128 2.73 12.56 13.41
CA GLY A 128 2.18 11.21 13.26
C GLY A 128 3.11 10.18 12.64
N LEU A 129 4.31 10.57 12.21
CA LEU A 129 5.33 9.62 11.77
C LEU A 129 6.12 9.08 12.98
N PRO A 130 6.44 7.78 12.99
CA PRO A 130 7.40 7.26 13.96
C PRO A 130 8.75 7.97 13.82
N ALA A 131 9.41 8.30 14.93
CA ALA A 131 10.70 9.01 14.91
C ALA A 131 11.76 8.30 14.05
N GLU A 132 11.72 6.95 14.01
CA GLU A 132 12.64 6.15 13.20
C GLU A 132 12.41 6.32 11.69
N VAL A 133 11.16 6.56 11.26
CA VAL A 133 10.86 6.85 9.85
C VAL A 133 11.47 8.19 9.45
N GLY A 134 11.46 9.17 10.34
CA GLY A 134 12.13 10.46 10.13
C GLY A 134 13.63 10.32 9.85
N LYS A 135 14.30 9.34 10.46
CA LYS A 135 15.73 9.04 10.22
C LYS A 135 16.03 8.46 8.84
N MET A 136 15.01 8.01 8.11
CA MET A 136 15.15 7.54 6.73
C MET A 136 15.18 8.69 5.71
N ALA A 137 15.10 9.94 6.16
CA ALA A 137 15.17 11.09 5.27
C ALA A 137 16.46 11.05 4.42
N PRO A 138 16.36 11.42 3.15
CA PRO A 138 17.51 11.43 2.24
C PRO A 138 18.53 12.46 2.71
N VAL A 139 19.77 12.03 2.81
CA VAL A 139 20.89 12.93 3.16
C VAL A 139 21.90 12.87 2.03
N PRO A 140 22.19 14.00 1.37
CA PRO A 140 23.16 14.06 0.29
C PRO A 140 24.55 13.56 0.70
N ALA A 141 25.32 13.07 -0.26
CA ALA A 141 26.66 12.54 -0.01
C ALA A 141 27.58 13.59 0.64
N GLY A 142 28.23 13.23 1.73
CA GLY A 142 29.11 14.12 2.48
C GLY A 142 28.43 14.95 3.56
N ILE A 143 27.10 14.88 3.71
CA ILE A 143 26.32 15.53 4.75
C ILE A 143 25.94 14.52 5.83
N ARG A 144 25.79 14.93 7.06
CA ARG A 144 25.34 14.11 8.19
C ARG A 144 23.98 14.60 8.69
N SER A 145 23.07 13.68 8.94
CA SER A 145 21.83 13.97 9.68
C SER A 145 22.09 14.02 11.18
N ILE A 146 21.49 14.95 11.86
CA ILE A 146 21.51 15.12 13.31
C ILE A 146 20.10 15.33 13.87
#